data_b883e9183ad1ba0c5890b9c0f073a00e
#
_entry.id   b883e9183ad1ba0c5890b9c0f073a00e
#
_cell.length_a   1.000
_cell.length_b   1.000
_cell.length_c   1.000
_cell.angle_alpha   90.00
_cell.angle_beta   90.00
_cell.angle_gamma   90.00
#
_symmetry.space_group_name_H-M   'P 1'
#
loop_
_entity.id
_entity.type
_entity.pdbx_description
1 polymer ?
#
loop_
_entity_poly.entity_id
_entity_poly.type
_entity_poly.pdbx_seq_one_letter_code
_entity_poly.pdbx_strand_id
1 'polypeptide(L)'
;GPRRPKDFEQLKILYATDFNENDHTSLNRLLMIMESFKKQITCVHIDTAHNPANEERMDELNDFVKREYGQQQIKCRLIDYVDVSEGIRDFAESTGANLLSFTIHKRGIFEMLFMPNLFKRILQEASLPMLIFPS
;
A
#
# COMPACT_ATOMS: atom_id res chain seq x y z
N GLY A 1 -26.01 -25.18 -0.74
CA GLY A 1 -24.85 -25.35 -1.59
C GLY A 1 -23.56 -24.88 -0.95
N PRO A 2 -22.43 -25.08 -1.62
CA PRO A 2 -21.19 -24.60 -1.07
C PRO A 2 -21.24 -23.10 -0.87
N ARG A 3 -20.77 -22.72 0.27
CA ARG A 3 -20.73 -21.34 0.68
C ARG A 3 -19.74 -20.56 -0.19
N ARG A 4 -20.19 -19.45 -0.78
CA ARG A 4 -19.35 -18.62 -1.63
C ARG A 4 -19.33 -17.16 -1.22
N PRO A 5 -19.28 -16.81 0.07
CA PRO A 5 -19.29 -15.40 0.43
C PRO A 5 -18.07 -14.67 -0.13
N LYS A 6 -16.93 -15.35 -0.24
CA LYS A 6 -15.69 -14.73 -0.70
C LYS A 6 -15.68 -14.41 -2.18
N ASP A 7 -16.51 -15.07 -2.98
CA ASP A 7 -16.62 -14.78 -4.41
C ASP A 7 -17.17 -13.38 -4.65
N PHE A 8 -17.89 -12.83 -3.66
CA PHE A 8 -18.53 -11.54 -3.75
C PHE A 8 -17.84 -10.46 -2.90
N GLU A 9 -16.86 -10.87 -2.10
CA GLU A 9 -16.10 -9.94 -1.29
C GLU A 9 -15.04 -9.25 -2.12
N GLN A 10 -14.82 -7.99 -1.79
CA GLN A 10 -13.75 -7.23 -2.42
C GLN A 10 -12.42 -7.63 -1.81
N LEU A 11 -11.41 -7.77 -2.65
CA LEU A 11 -10.04 -7.83 -2.19
C LEU A 11 -9.65 -6.48 -1.59
N LYS A 12 -9.12 -6.52 -0.41
CA LYS A 12 -8.61 -5.32 0.25
C LYS A 12 -7.11 -5.27 0.07
N ILE A 13 -6.69 -4.32 -0.74
CA ILE A 13 -5.28 -4.15 -1.12
C ILE A 13 -4.73 -2.93 -0.40
N LEU A 14 -3.62 -3.12 0.27
CA LEU A 14 -2.90 -2.05 0.93
C LEU A 14 -1.68 -1.69 0.09
N TYR A 15 -1.63 -0.47 -0.43
CA TYR A 15 -0.47 0.03 -1.15
C TYR A 15 0.26 1.02 -0.24
N ALA A 16 1.46 0.63 0.20
CA ALA A 16 2.29 1.48 1.05
C ALA A 16 3.12 2.42 0.18
N THR A 17 2.89 3.72 0.32
CA THR A 17 3.62 4.74 -0.42
C THR A 17 4.66 5.43 0.44
N ASP A 18 5.80 5.75 -0.16
CA ASP A 18 6.79 6.65 0.42
C ASP A 18 6.79 8.03 -0.26
N PHE A 19 5.71 8.32 -1.00
CA PHE A 19 5.54 9.54 -1.79
C PHE A 19 6.57 9.71 -2.90
N ASN A 20 7.05 8.59 -3.42
CA ASN A 20 7.96 8.63 -4.55
C ASN A 20 7.19 8.88 -5.85
N GLU A 21 7.85 9.50 -6.82
CA GLU A 21 7.28 9.81 -8.14
C GLU A 21 6.80 8.58 -8.92
N ASN A 22 7.27 7.39 -8.53
CA ASN A 22 6.89 6.13 -9.18
C ASN A 22 5.54 5.57 -8.73
N ASP A 23 4.88 6.20 -7.77
CA ASP A 23 3.57 5.74 -7.28
C ASP A 23 2.54 5.64 -8.41
N HIS A 24 2.56 6.59 -9.34
CA HIS A 24 1.64 6.60 -10.47
C HIS A 24 1.81 5.35 -11.34
N THR A 25 3.04 5.02 -11.67
CA THR A 25 3.36 3.84 -12.47
C THR A 25 2.98 2.56 -11.75
N SER A 26 3.30 2.49 -10.46
CA SER A 26 3.01 1.32 -9.65
C SER A 26 1.52 1.10 -9.46
N LEU A 27 0.76 2.17 -9.21
CA LEU A 27 -0.70 2.07 -9.12
C LEU A 27 -1.33 1.61 -10.43
N ASN A 28 -0.83 2.11 -11.56
CA ASN A 28 -1.29 1.64 -12.88
C ASN A 28 -1.06 0.14 -13.05
N ARG A 29 0.13 -0.33 -12.70
CA ARG A 29 0.46 -1.75 -12.78
C ARG A 29 -0.40 -2.59 -11.87
N LEU A 30 -0.59 -2.11 -10.64
CA LEU A 30 -1.43 -2.80 -9.66
C LEU A 30 -2.86 -2.95 -10.19
N LEU A 31 -3.43 -1.89 -10.72
CA LEU A 31 -4.77 -1.92 -11.29
C LEU A 31 -4.87 -2.86 -12.49
N MET A 32 -3.85 -2.89 -13.34
CA MET A 32 -3.81 -3.80 -14.49
C MET A 32 -3.73 -5.25 -14.05
N ILE A 33 -2.84 -5.57 -13.12
CA ILE A 33 -2.66 -6.94 -12.63
C ILE A 33 -3.92 -7.44 -11.93
N MET A 34 -4.58 -6.57 -11.19
CA MET A 34 -5.74 -6.92 -10.38
C MET A 34 -7.06 -6.61 -11.08
N GLU A 35 -7.04 -6.38 -12.38
CA GLU A 35 -8.21 -5.93 -13.15
C GLU A 35 -9.44 -6.84 -12.97
N SER A 36 -9.23 -8.15 -12.99
CA SER A 36 -10.33 -9.12 -12.91
C SER A 36 -10.93 -9.27 -11.52
N PHE A 37 -10.34 -8.64 -10.52
CA PHE A 37 -10.81 -8.76 -9.14
C PHE A 37 -11.63 -7.56 -8.72
N LYS A 38 -12.71 -7.80 -8.00
CA LYS A 38 -13.33 -6.73 -7.22
C LYS A 38 -12.35 -6.35 -6.12
N LYS A 39 -12.05 -5.08 -6.01
CA LYS A 39 -11.00 -4.64 -5.09
C LYS A 39 -11.29 -3.27 -4.51
N GLN A 40 -10.73 -3.05 -3.35
CA GLN A 40 -10.63 -1.78 -2.68
C GLN A 40 -9.17 -1.56 -2.34
N ILE A 41 -8.60 -0.45 -2.78
CA ILE A 41 -7.20 -0.13 -2.54
C ILE A 41 -7.13 1.00 -1.51
N THR A 42 -6.28 0.82 -0.52
CA THR A 42 -5.93 1.90 0.40
C THR A 42 -4.45 2.23 0.21
N CYS A 43 -4.18 3.45 -0.25
CA CYS A 43 -2.83 3.98 -0.28
C CYS A 43 -2.53 4.52 1.11
N VAL A 44 -1.49 4.00 1.74
CA VAL A 44 -1.14 4.38 3.10
C VAL A 44 0.31 4.86 3.16
N HIS A 45 0.54 5.91 3.92
CA HIS A 45 1.88 6.32 4.31
C HIS A 45 1.97 6.31 5.83
N ILE A 46 2.99 5.63 6.36
CA ILE A 46 3.24 5.59 7.78
C ILE A 46 4.21 6.74 8.12
N ASP A 47 3.70 7.74 8.79
CA ASP A 47 4.47 8.92 9.16
C ASP A 47 5.06 8.74 10.55
N THR A 48 6.36 8.44 10.60
CA THR A 48 7.05 8.23 11.88
C THR A 48 7.65 9.50 12.43
N ALA A 49 7.77 10.55 11.61
CA ALA A 49 8.47 11.79 11.98
C ALA A 49 7.53 12.98 12.18
N HIS A 50 6.22 12.80 12.03
CA HIS A 50 5.23 13.87 12.09
C HIS A 50 5.58 15.05 11.19
N ASN A 51 6.00 14.73 9.96
CA ASN A 51 6.39 15.75 8.99
C ASN A 51 5.13 16.41 8.40
N PRO A 52 4.94 17.72 8.63
CA PRO A 52 3.73 18.39 8.13
C PRO A 52 3.62 18.40 6.61
N ALA A 53 4.71 18.25 5.88
CA ALA A 53 4.69 18.15 4.43
C ALA A 53 3.97 16.88 3.93
N ASN A 54 3.83 15.87 4.78
CA ASN A 54 3.19 14.62 4.38
C ASN A 54 1.68 14.75 4.19
N GLU A 55 1.04 15.66 4.90
CA GLU A 55 -0.38 15.94 4.66
C GLU A 55 -0.60 16.48 3.25
N GLU A 56 0.24 17.41 2.82
CA GLU A 56 0.17 17.97 1.48
C GLU A 56 0.47 16.91 0.42
N ARG A 57 1.47 16.08 0.66
CA ARG A 57 1.81 14.98 -0.26
C ARG A 57 0.67 13.98 -0.39
N MET A 58 0.01 13.65 0.71
CA MET A 58 -1.13 12.75 0.68
C MET A 58 -2.32 13.38 -0.02
N ASP A 59 -2.55 14.68 0.16
CA ASP A 59 -3.60 15.40 -0.56
C ASP A 59 -3.34 15.39 -2.06
N GLU A 60 -2.09 15.59 -2.48
CA GLU A 60 -1.71 15.52 -3.89
C GLU A 60 -1.95 14.13 -4.47
N LEU A 61 -1.58 13.10 -3.74
CA LEU A 61 -1.82 11.72 -4.16
C LEU A 61 -3.31 11.43 -4.27
N ASN A 62 -4.09 11.89 -3.30
CA ASN A 62 -5.54 11.72 -3.31
C ASN A 62 -6.18 12.43 -4.50
N ASP A 63 -5.74 13.64 -4.82
CA ASP A 63 -6.22 14.38 -5.97
C ASP A 63 -5.88 13.66 -7.29
N PHE A 64 -4.67 13.15 -7.38
CA PHE A 64 -4.24 12.35 -8.53
C PHE A 64 -5.13 11.12 -8.70
N VAL A 65 -5.34 10.38 -7.61
CA VAL A 65 -6.15 9.16 -7.63
C VAL A 65 -7.59 9.45 -8.06
N LYS A 66 -8.17 10.51 -7.55
CA LYS A 66 -9.52 10.92 -7.94
C LYS A 66 -9.60 11.31 -9.42
N ARG A 67 -8.61 12.03 -9.90
CA ARG A 67 -8.57 12.48 -11.29
C ARG A 67 -8.37 11.33 -12.27
N GLU A 68 -7.43 10.44 -11.97
CA GLU A 68 -7.05 9.38 -12.89
C GLU A 68 -7.88 8.10 -12.72
N TYR A 69 -8.37 7.84 -11.50
CA TYR A 69 -9.02 6.58 -11.17
C TYR A 69 -10.34 6.78 -10.44
N GLY A 70 -11.07 7.83 -10.76
CA GLY A 70 -12.30 8.19 -10.06
C GLY A 70 -13.37 7.10 -10.04
N GLN A 71 -13.31 6.14 -10.96
CA GLN A 71 -14.22 5.01 -11.00
C GLN A 71 -13.79 3.85 -10.10
N GLN A 72 -12.57 3.89 -9.59
CA GLN A 72 -12.03 2.85 -8.73
C GLN A 72 -12.24 3.20 -7.26
N GLN A 73 -12.32 2.16 -6.42
CA GLN A 73 -12.37 2.36 -4.97
C GLN A 73 -10.96 2.45 -4.42
N ILE A 74 -10.43 3.66 -4.37
CA ILE A 74 -9.10 3.93 -3.85
C ILE A 74 -9.20 5.01 -2.79
N LYS A 75 -8.73 4.70 -1.58
CA LYS A 75 -8.66 5.62 -0.46
C LYS A 75 -7.21 5.94 -0.15
N CYS A 76 -6.95 7.12 0.37
CA CYS A 76 -5.61 7.54 0.78
C CYS A 76 -5.62 7.89 2.26
N ARG A 77 -4.68 7.33 3.02
CA ARG A 77 -4.60 7.50 4.47
C ARG A 77 -3.18 7.78 4.91
N LEU A 78 -3.04 8.82 5.71
CA LEU A 78 -1.81 9.15 6.41
C LEU A 78 -1.94 8.65 7.84
N ILE A 79 -1.00 7.82 8.28
CA ILE A 79 -1.06 7.18 9.59
C ILE A 79 0.17 7.57 10.41
N ASP A 80 -0.05 8.20 11.55
CA ASP A 80 1.02 8.44 12.52
C ASP A 80 1.32 7.16 13.28
N TYR A 81 2.57 6.74 13.29
CA TYR A 81 2.97 5.54 14.00
C TYR A 81 4.46 5.62 14.34
N VAL A 82 4.88 4.88 15.35
CA VAL A 82 6.27 4.95 15.80
C VAL A 82 7.23 4.14 14.92
N ASP A 83 6.73 3.11 14.23
CA ASP A 83 7.53 2.22 13.42
C ASP A 83 6.77 1.84 12.15
N VAL A 84 7.45 1.86 11.00
CA VAL A 84 6.78 1.61 9.72
C VAL A 84 6.22 0.20 9.64
N SER A 85 7.00 -0.82 9.99
CA SER A 85 6.53 -2.21 9.87
C SER A 85 5.38 -2.51 10.81
N GLU A 86 5.42 -2.01 12.03
CA GLU A 86 4.33 -2.17 12.98
C GLU A 86 3.07 -1.43 12.53
N GLY A 87 3.25 -0.24 11.99
CA GLY A 87 2.14 0.54 11.45
C GLY A 87 1.45 -0.17 10.29
N ILE A 88 2.22 -0.72 9.37
CA ILE A 88 1.67 -1.49 8.25
C ILE A 88 0.94 -2.73 8.76
N ARG A 89 1.57 -3.48 9.67
CA ARG A 89 0.96 -4.68 10.24
C ARG A 89 -0.37 -4.36 10.93
N ASP A 90 -0.37 -3.38 11.82
CA ASP A 90 -1.55 -3.04 12.59
C ASP A 90 -2.67 -2.50 11.68
N PHE A 91 -2.32 -1.70 10.69
CA PHE A 91 -3.29 -1.20 9.74
C PHE A 91 -3.84 -2.32 8.86
N ALA A 92 -2.98 -3.23 8.41
CA ALA A 92 -3.41 -4.39 7.62
C ALA A 92 -4.37 -5.27 8.41
N GLU A 93 -4.08 -5.53 9.68
CA GLU A 93 -4.96 -6.32 10.54
C GLU A 93 -6.30 -5.62 10.76
N SER A 94 -6.26 -4.32 11.07
CA SER A 94 -7.49 -3.56 11.38
C SER A 94 -8.40 -3.43 10.17
N THR A 95 -7.86 -3.39 8.97
CA THR A 95 -8.63 -3.24 7.73
C THR A 95 -8.97 -4.58 7.08
N GLY A 96 -8.37 -5.66 7.55
CA GLY A 96 -8.54 -6.98 6.93
C GLY A 96 -7.90 -7.07 5.55
N ALA A 97 -6.75 -6.43 5.36
CA ALA A 97 -6.06 -6.43 4.06
C ALA A 97 -5.69 -7.85 3.62
N ASN A 98 -5.86 -8.11 2.33
CA ASN A 98 -5.57 -9.40 1.70
C ASN A 98 -4.26 -9.41 0.94
N LEU A 99 -3.75 -8.24 0.59
CA LEU A 99 -2.55 -8.09 -0.23
C LEU A 99 -1.85 -6.79 0.17
N LEU A 100 -0.54 -6.86 0.30
CA LEU A 100 0.31 -5.69 0.50
C LEU A 100 1.12 -5.43 -0.77
N SER A 101 1.14 -4.19 -1.21
CA SER A 101 1.90 -3.77 -2.37
C SER A 101 2.73 -2.54 -2.06
N PHE A 102 3.89 -2.44 -2.68
CA PHE A 102 4.75 -1.26 -2.58
C PHE A 102 5.78 -1.28 -3.71
N THR A 103 6.49 -0.18 -3.86
CA THR A 103 7.52 -0.01 -4.88
C THR A 103 8.90 -0.04 -4.22
N ILE A 104 9.82 -0.82 -4.79
CA ILE A 104 11.22 -0.81 -4.40
C ILE A 104 11.98 0.01 -5.41
N HIS A 105 12.65 1.07 -4.97
CA HIS A 105 13.44 1.93 -5.82
C HIS A 105 14.86 1.39 -5.96
N LYS A 106 15.54 1.73 -7.07
CA LYS A 106 16.93 1.34 -7.24
C LYS A 106 17.81 1.83 -6.09
N ARG A 107 17.49 3.02 -5.56
CA ARG A 107 18.14 3.49 -4.32
C ARG A 107 17.71 2.67 -3.12
N GLY A 108 16.51 2.11 -3.17
CA GLY A 108 15.96 1.24 -2.12
C GLY A 108 16.69 -0.08 -1.99
N ILE A 109 17.45 -0.54 -2.99
CA ILE A 109 18.31 -1.70 -2.82
C ILE A 109 19.36 -1.39 -1.73
N PHE A 110 19.90 -0.17 -1.73
CA PHE A 110 20.77 0.27 -0.66
C PHE A 110 20.03 0.38 0.66
N GLU A 111 18.83 0.94 0.64
CA GLU A 111 17.98 1.02 1.83
C GLU A 111 17.58 -0.37 2.31
N MET A 112 17.30 -1.31 1.40
CA MET A 112 17.03 -2.70 1.77
C MET A 112 18.23 -3.38 2.41
N LEU A 113 19.44 -3.05 1.97
CA LEU A 113 20.65 -3.57 2.61
C LEU A 113 20.85 -2.99 4.01
N PHE A 114 20.40 -1.74 4.22
CA PHE A 114 20.47 -1.08 5.52
C PHE A 114 19.23 -1.30 6.37
N MET A 115 18.11 -1.75 5.76
CA MET A 115 16.87 -2.07 6.46
C MET A 115 16.39 -3.50 6.20
N PRO A 116 17.30 -4.50 6.21
CA PRO A 116 16.88 -5.88 5.97
C PRO A 116 15.87 -6.36 7.01
N ASN A 117 15.91 -5.77 8.20
CA ASN A 117 15.01 -6.12 9.29
C ASN A 117 13.58 -5.66 9.02
N LEU A 118 13.39 -4.50 8.39
CA LEU A 118 12.06 -3.99 8.07
C LEU A 118 11.32 -4.92 7.11
N PHE A 119 11.98 -5.27 6.01
CA PHE A 119 11.41 -6.14 4.99
C PHE A 119 11.11 -7.54 5.56
N LYS A 120 12.06 -8.08 6.30
CA LYS A 120 11.92 -9.39 6.94
C LYS A 120 10.80 -9.40 7.97
N ARG A 121 10.66 -8.33 8.73
CA ARG A 121 9.60 -8.20 9.73
C ARG A 121 8.22 -8.10 9.07
N ILE A 122 8.10 -7.34 7.99
CA ILE A 122 6.85 -7.26 7.23
C ILE A 122 6.47 -8.64 6.69
N LEU A 123 7.43 -9.36 6.11
CA LEU A 123 7.20 -10.70 5.58
C LEU A 123 6.77 -11.68 6.66
N GLN A 124 7.39 -11.63 7.83
CA GLN A 124 7.12 -12.57 8.91
C GLN A 124 5.88 -12.24 9.73
N GLU A 125 5.66 -10.95 10.00
CA GLU A 125 4.62 -10.54 10.93
C GLU A 125 3.27 -10.30 10.26
N ALA A 126 3.26 -9.81 9.02
CA ALA A 126 2.01 -9.50 8.33
C ALA A 126 1.33 -10.74 7.73
N SER A 127 2.07 -11.81 7.45
CA SER A 127 1.55 -13.04 6.83
C SER A 127 0.70 -12.78 5.58
N LEU A 128 0.98 -11.66 4.88
CA LEU A 128 0.22 -11.24 3.72
C LEU A 128 0.99 -11.55 2.44
N PRO A 129 0.29 -11.98 1.39
CA PRO A 129 0.90 -11.96 0.06
C PRO A 129 1.35 -10.55 -0.29
N MET A 130 2.47 -10.47 -0.99
CA MET A 130 3.03 -9.20 -1.40
C MET A 130 3.16 -9.11 -2.91
N LEU A 131 2.85 -7.94 -3.44
CA LEU A 131 3.10 -7.60 -4.83
C LEU A 131 4.03 -6.39 -4.84
N ILE A 132 5.27 -6.61 -5.27
CA ILE A 132 6.32 -5.62 -5.20
C ILE A 132 6.69 -5.16 -6.60
N PHE A 133 6.74 -3.86 -6.79
CA PHE A 133 7.09 -3.27 -8.07
C PHE A 133 8.51 -2.71 -8.04
N PRO A 134 9.35 -3.03 -9.02
CA PRO A 134 10.63 -2.36 -9.19
C PRO A 134 10.42 -0.96 -9.77
N SER A 135 11.24 -0.05 -9.39
CA SER A 135 11.22 1.28 -9.99
C SER A 135 12.27 1.39 -11.08
#